data_8d5cb41e162ad08b677ca8c0bacaf6ae
#
_entry.id   8d5cb41e162ad08b677ca8c0bacaf6ae
#
_cell.length_a   1.000
_cell.length_b   1.000
_cell.length_c   1.000
_cell.angle_alpha   90.00
_cell.angle_beta   90.00
_cell.angle_gamma   90.00
#
_symmetry.space_group_name_H-M   'P 1'
#
loop_
_entity.id
_entity.type
_entity.pdbx_description
1 polymer ?
#
loop_
_entity_poly.entity_id
_entity_poly.type
_entity_poly.pdbx_seq_one_letter_code
_entity_poly.pdbx_strand_id
1 'polypeptide(L)'
;MGRSRRALIILAALIMWLIAPGVARAEGGYPGACREPDGVSVVVDFTALGGDVITRCAPDAGGQSGLAALRDAGFEITGVPDWGDSFVCRIDGRPGVDQRLTVGGRAGYRETCTNTPPEAAHWSSWYAEAGGAWQFSQLGADRRTVAPGSTEGWSFALNAAPAPPGADPDQGSDASPAEPRETPGSPIATLVGVIALAAVACAAVVIMMRRRRR
;
A
#
# COMPACT_ATOMS: atom_id res chain seq x y z
N MET A 1 12.08 12.81 -54.52
CA MET A 1 10.87 12.64 -53.65
C MET A 1 11.01 11.58 -52.56
N GLY A 2 12.16 10.94 -52.34
CA GLY A 2 12.33 9.83 -51.37
C GLY A 2 12.85 10.23 -49.97
N ARG A 3 13.62 11.31 -49.85
CA ARG A 3 14.27 11.68 -48.58
C ARG A 3 13.30 12.28 -47.52
N SER A 4 12.35 13.11 -47.98
CA SER A 4 11.37 13.73 -47.07
C SER A 4 10.36 12.73 -46.48
N ARG A 5 9.99 11.65 -47.21
CA ARG A 5 9.09 10.62 -46.70
C ARG A 5 9.76 9.76 -45.64
N ARG A 6 11.06 9.45 -45.78
CA ARG A 6 11.81 8.65 -44.79
C ARG A 6 12.01 9.46 -43.51
N ALA A 7 12.29 10.75 -43.58
CA ALA A 7 12.41 11.62 -42.40
C ALA A 7 11.10 11.76 -41.62
N LEU A 8 9.95 11.81 -42.29
CA LEU A 8 8.63 11.87 -41.65
C LEU A 8 8.25 10.54 -40.93
N ILE A 9 8.61 9.41 -41.51
CA ILE A 9 8.34 8.08 -40.91
C ILE A 9 9.22 7.88 -39.64
N ILE A 10 10.48 8.30 -39.70
CA ILE A 10 11.39 8.21 -38.54
C ILE A 10 10.94 9.12 -37.40
N LEU A 11 10.48 10.34 -37.72
CA LEU A 11 9.96 11.26 -36.72
C LEU A 11 8.68 10.76 -36.07
N ALA A 12 7.76 10.15 -36.83
CA ALA A 12 6.54 9.55 -36.31
C ALA A 12 6.81 8.33 -35.42
N ALA A 13 7.80 7.50 -35.78
CA ALA A 13 8.21 6.36 -34.96
C ALA A 13 8.87 6.78 -33.63
N LEU A 14 9.67 7.84 -33.65
CA LEU A 14 10.30 8.41 -32.45
C LEU A 14 9.26 9.00 -31.48
N ILE A 15 8.23 9.67 -32.00
CA ILE A 15 7.15 10.24 -31.15
C ILE A 15 6.29 9.12 -30.55
N MET A 16 6.09 8.01 -31.25
CA MET A 16 5.31 6.88 -30.72
C MET A 16 6.03 6.14 -29.59
N TRP A 17 7.35 6.19 -29.54
CA TRP A 17 8.15 5.61 -28.44
C TRP A 17 8.11 6.46 -27.16
N LEU A 18 7.82 7.76 -27.28
CA LEU A 18 7.72 8.69 -26.13
C LEU A 18 6.36 8.63 -25.43
N ILE A 19 5.37 7.92 -25.99
CA ILE A 19 4.02 7.77 -25.42
C ILE A 19 3.80 6.33 -24.91
N ALA A 20 4.86 5.59 -24.60
CA ALA A 20 4.70 4.38 -23.84
C ALA A 20 4.05 4.77 -22.51
N PRO A 21 2.83 4.25 -22.17
CA PRO A 21 2.29 4.45 -20.84
C PRO A 21 3.31 3.85 -19.88
N GLY A 22 4.03 4.68 -19.17
CA GLY A 22 4.78 4.24 -18.02
C GLY A 22 3.77 3.51 -17.14
N VAL A 23 3.98 2.22 -16.88
CA VAL A 23 3.25 1.51 -15.84
C VAL A 23 3.63 2.28 -14.58
N ALA A 24 2.76 3.18 -14.12
CA ALA A 24 2.91 3.80 -12.82
C ALA A 24 2.84 2.64 -11.83
N ARG A 25 3.99 2.21 -11.33
CA ARG A 25 4.04 1.40 -10.13
C ARG A 25 3.33 2.23 -9.06
N ALA A 26 2.35 1.65 -8.42
CA ALA A 26 1.80 2.24 -7.22
C ALA A 26 2.96 2.32 -6.20
N GLU A 27 3.58 3.50 -6.09
CA GLU A 27 4.50 3.79 -5.01
C GLU A 27 3.64 3.91 -3.75
N GLY A 28 3.64 2.86 -2.95
CA GLY A 28 2.93 2.81 -1.68
C GLY A 28 1.92 1.66 -1.60
N GLY A 29 1.60 1.28 -0.36
CA GLY A 29 0.64 0.22 -0.06
C GLY A 29 -0.78 0.58 -0.52
N TYR A 30 -1.60 -0.44 -0.70
CA TYR A 30 -3.00 -0.29 -1.10
C TYR A 30 -3.92 -1.16 -0.22
N PRO A 31 -5.23 -0.83 -0.11
CA PRO A 31 -6.19 -1.60 0.66
C PRO A 31 -6.37 -3.04 0.16
N GLY A 32 -6.51 -3.97 1.09
CA GLY A 32 -6.66 -5.39 0.83
C GLY A 32 -5.33 -6.14 0.77
N ALA A 33 -5.42 -7.45 0.52
CA ALA A 33 -4.23 -8.28 0.41
C ALA A 33 -3.48 -8.10 -0.89
N CYS A 34 -2.21 -8.48 -0.89
CA CYS A 34 -1.35 -8.41 -2.06
C CYS A 34 -1.81 -9.36 -3.17
N ARG A 35 -1.63 -8.92 -4.39
CA ARG A 35 -1.83 -9.73 -5.60
C ARG A 35 -0.51 -10.06 -6.29
N GLU A 36 0.54 -9.36 -5.92
CA GLU A 36 1.89 -9.52 -6.43
C GLU A 36 2.59 -10.66 -5.68
N PRO A 37 3.34 -11.53 -6.38
CA PRO A 37 4.02 -12.65 -5.75
C PRO A 37 5.11 -12.24 -4.76
N ASP A 38 5.70 -11.04 -4.95
CA ASP A 38 6.72 -10.47 -4.07
C ASP A 38 6.12 -9.58 -2.98
N GLY A 39 4.79 -9.35 -3.01
CA GLY A 39 4.08 -8.55 -2.03
C GLY A 39 3.96 -9.24 -0.68
N VAL A 40 3.77 -8.43 0.36
CA VAL A 40 3.49 -8.89 1.72
C VAL A 40 2.17 -8.26 2.18
N SER A 41 1.20 -9.10 2.49
CA SER A 41 -0.06 -8.64 3.07
C SER A 41 0.17 -8.26 4.54
N VAL A 42 -0.38 -7.13 4.96
CA VAL A 42 -0.25 -6.65 6.34
C VAL A 42 -1.62 -6.49 6.97
N VAL A 43 -1.86 -7.24 8.03
CA VAL A 43 -3.11 -7.25 8.81
C VAL A 43 -2.88 -6.57 10.14
N VAL A 44 -3.65 -5.52 10.43
CA VAL A 44 -3.61 -4.83 11.73
C VAL A 44 -4.98 -4.93 12.39
N ASP A 45 -5.02 -5.56 13.55
CA ASP A 45 -6.22 -5.76 14.36
C ASP A 45 -6.32 -4.70 15.45
N PHE A 46 -7.24 -3.76 15.28
CA PHE A 46 -7.53 -2.70 16.24
C PHE A 46 -8.72 -3.04 17.17
N THR A 47 -9.28 -4.25 17.14
CA THR A 47 -10.53 -4.57 17.84
C THR A 47 -10.44 -4.36 19.35
N ALA A 48 -9.30 -4.68 19.96
CA ALA A 48 -9.06 -4.41 21.39
C ALA A 48 -9.04 -2.90 21.72
N LEU A 49 -8.88 -2.04 20.73
CA LEU A 49 -8.88 -0.57 20.84
C LEU A 49 -10.19 0.05 20.31
N GLY A 50 -11.21 -0.77 20.02
CA GLY A 50 -12.51 -0.34 19.51
C GLY A 50 -12.49 0.05 18.02
N GLY A 51 -11.57 -0.52 17.25
CA GLY A 51 -11.50 -0.38 15.80
C GLY A 51 -11.79 -1.69 15.08
N ASP A 52 -11.51 -1.71 13.78
CA ASP A 52 -11.70 -2.87 12.91
C ASP A 52 -10.38 -3.59 12.63
N VAL A 53 -10.44 -4.74 11.98
CA VAL A 53 -9.29 -5.40 11.38
C VAL A 53 -9.06 -4.78 10.00
N ILE A 54 -7.86 -4.29 9.74
CA ILE A 54 -7.49 -3.63 8.48
C ILE A 54 -6.41 -4.44 7.79
N THR A 55 -6.63 -4.77 6.52
CA THR A 55 -5.63 -5.39 5.66
C THR A 55 -5.18 -4.42 4.59
N ARG A 56 -3.86 -4.30 4.39
CA ARG A 56 -3.23 -3.53 3.31
C ARG A 56 -2.09 -4.34 2.69
N CYS A 57 -1.80 -4.08 1.45
CA CYS A 57 -0.67 -4.70 0.74
C CYS A 57 0.56 -3.79 0.80
N ALA A 58 1.71 -4.38 1.01
CA ALA A 58 3.03 -3.83 0.75
C ALA A 58 3.61 -4.54 -0.49
N PRO A 59 3.46 -4.00 -1.71
CA PRO A 59 3.63 -4.74 -2.96
C PRO A 59 5.05 -5.23 -3.24
N ASP A 60 6.05 -4.54 -2.72
CA ASP A 60 7.48 -4.84 -2.95
C ASP A 60 8.23 -5.17 -1.64
N ALA A 61 7.53 -5.62 -0.60
CA ALA A 61 8.12 -5.81 0.74
C ALA A 61 8.80 -7.17 0.96
N GLY A 62 8.64 -8.12 0.05
CA GLY A 62 9.32 -9.41 0.14
C GLY A 62 10.84 -9.26 0.28
N GLY A 63 11.42 -9.90 1.30
CA GLY A 63 12.84 -9.79 1.63
C GLY A 63 13.22 -8.61 2.53
N GLN A 64 12.30 -7.71 2.85
CA GLN A 64 12.49 -6.61 3.79
C GLN A 64 12.23 -7.05 5.24
N SER A 65 12.23 -6.12 6.20
CA SER A 65 11.79 -6.41 7.57
C SER A 65 10.27 -6.29 7.73
N GLY A 66 9.69 -6.98 8.71
CA GLY A 66 8.27 -6.86 9.02
C GLY A 66 7.85 -5.42 9.36
N LEU A 67 8.75 -4.65 9.99
CA LEU A 67 8.54 -3.24 10.26
C LEU A 67 8.52 -2.38 8.97
N ALA A 68 9.37 -2.71 8.00
CA ALA A 68 9.35 -2.07 6.69
C ALA A 68 8.06 -2.40 5.95
N ALA A 69 7.66 -3.67 5.93
CA ALA A 69 6.39 -4.09 5.33
C ALA A 69 5.18 -3.34 5.93
N LEU A 70 5.15 -3.14 7.26
CA LEU A 70 4.09 -2.35 7.92
C LEU A 70 4.03 -0.90 7.41
N ARG A 71 5.19 -0.25 7.23
CA ARG A 71 5.27 1.11 6.66
C ARG A 71 4.90 1.14 5.20
N ASP A 72 5.42 0.21 4.41
CA ASP A 72 5.18 0.15 2.96
C ASP A 72 3.72 -0.18 2.65
N ALA A 73 3.01 -0.86 3.56
CA ALA A 73 1.56 -1.01 3.53
C ALA A 73 0.80 0.31 3.85
N GLY A 74 1.51 1.38 4.19
CA GLY A 74 0.94 2.70 4.46
C GLY A 74 0.38 2.86 5.88
N PHE A 75 0.82 2.06 6.85
CA PHE A 75 0.52 2.29 8.26
C PHE A 75 1.50 3.26 8.89
N GLU A 76 0.97 4.25 9.61
CA GLU A 76 1.79 5.15 10.41
C GLU A 76 2.24 4.48 11.70
N ILE A 77 3.53 4.61 12.04
CA ILE A 77 4.12 3.99 13.21
C ILE A 77 4.66 5.07 14.15
N THR A 78 4.37 4.92 15.44
CA THR A 78 5.04 5.66 16.52
C THR A 78 5.76 4.66 17.41
N GLY A 79 7.06 4.80 17.52
CA GLY A 79 7.89 4.02 18.46
C GLY A 79 8.05 4.69 19.81
N VAL A 80 9.01 4.21 20.60
CA VAL A 80 9.40 4.78 21.90
C VAL A 80 10.82 5.35 21.84
N PRO A 81 11.18 6.37 22.64
CA PRO A 81 12.48 7.03 22.53
C PRO A 81 13.70 6.11 22.62
N ASP A 82 13.66 5.12 23.51
CA ASP A 82 14.80 4.23 23.76
C ASP A 82 15.04 3.20 22.66
N TRP A 83 13.99 2.80 21.93
CA TRP A 83 14.04 1.74 20.92
C TRP A 83 13.62 2.20 19.53
N GLY A 84 13.22 3.46 19.40
CA GLY A 84 12.64 3.95 18.16
C GLY A 84 11.43 3.11 17.75
N ASP A 85 11.24 2.97 16.44
CA ASP A 85 10.13 2.20 15.88
C ASP A 85 10.33 0.67 15.97
N SER A 86 11.51 0.20 16.41
CA SER A 86 11.72 -1.22 16.71
C SER A 86 10.80 -1.72 17.82
N PHE A 87 10.35 -0.82 18.68
CA PHE A 87 9.29 -1.08 19.64
C PHE A 87 8.06 -0.23 19.31
N VAL A 88 7.11 -0.83 18.59
CA VAL A 88 5.89 -0.15 18.14
C VAL A 88 5.00 0.18 19.33
N CYS A 89 4.76 1.48 19.53
CA CYS A 89 3.85 2.01 20.54
C CYS A 89 2.46 2.32 19.99
N ARG A 90 2.39 2.87 18.76
CA ARG A 90 1.13 3.14 18.04
C ARG A 90 1.23 2.71 16.59
N ILE A 91 0.09 2.26 16.07
CA ILE A 91 -0.14 2.07 14.64
C ILE A 91 -1.35 2.92 14.26
N ASP A 92 -1.25 3.74 13.20
CA ASP A 92 -2.28 4.70 12.76
C ASP A 92 -2.83 5.52 13.95
N GLY A 93 -1.92 6.01 14.81
CA GLY A 93 -2.26 6.82 15.98
C GLY A 93 -2.98 6.07 17.11
N ARG A 94 -3.07 4.74 17.09
CA ARG A 94 -3.75 3.93 18.12
C ARG A 94 -2.77 3.14 18.98
N PRO A 95 -3.00 3.07 20.33
CA PRO A 95 -4.05 3.74 21.08
C PRO A 95 -3.93 5.27 20.97
N GLY A 96 -5.07 5.96 20.86
CA GLY A 96 -5.10 7.43 20.74
C GLY A 96 -4.46 8.14 21.95
N VAL A 97 -3.88 9.32 21.72
CA VAL A 97 -3.18 10.09 22.78
C VAL A 97 -4.08 10.41 23.98
N ASP A 98 -5.37 10.59 23.74
CA ASP A 98 -6.37 10.86 24.78
C ASP A 98 -7.23 9.63 25.12
N GLN A 99 -6.98 8.50 24.45
CA GLN A 99 -7.72 7.27 24.71
C GLN A 99 -7.40 6.75 26.11
N ARG A 100 -8.45 6.56 26.90
CA ARG A 100 -8.33 6.02 28.26
C ARG A 100 -8.57 4.51 28.21
N LEU A 101 -7.59 3.75 28.65
CA LEU A 101 -7.67 2.29 28.75
C LEU A 101 -7.77 1.89 30.22
N THR A 102 -8.33 0.71 30.45
CA THR A 102 -8.21 0.01 31.75
C THR A 102 -7.10 -1.01 31.59
N VAL A 103 -6.00 -0.86 32.31
CA VAL A 103 -4.81 -1.71 32.22
C VAL A 103 -4.49 -2.31 33.58
N GLY A 104 -4.44 -3.63 33.66
CA GLY A 104 -4.19 -4.33 34.93
C GLY A 104 -5.21 -3.98 36.02
N GLY A 105 -6.48 -3.76 35.64
CA GLY A 105 -7.56 -3.38 36.53
C GLY A 105 -7.58 -1.89 36.94
N ARG A 106 -6.61 -1.08 36.46
CA ARG A 106 -6.55 0.36 36.72
C ARG A 106 -7.14 1.14 35.56
N ALA A 107 -8.22 1.84 35.79
CA ALA A 107 -8.83 2.72 34.80
C ALA A 107 -8.01 3.98 34.55
N GLY A 108 -8.13 4.55 33.35
CA GLY A 108 -7.61 5.85 32.98
C GLY A 108 -6.15 5.85 32.51
N TYR A 109 -5.56 4.70 32.24
CA TYR A 109 -4.26 4.62 31.58
C TYR A 109 -4.31 5.31 30.22
N ARG A 110 -3.30 6.09 29.91
CA ARG A 110 -3.07 6.68 28.58
C ARG A 110 -1.68 6.33 28.13
N GLU A 111 -1.57 5.77 26.93
CA GLU A 111 -0.29 5.53 26.33
C GLU A 111 0.33 6.84 25.86
N THR A 112 1.53 7.15 26.34
CA THR A 112 2.26 8.39 25.99
C THR A 112 3.41 8.14 25.02
N CYS A 113 3.78 6.88 24.80
CA CYS A 113 4.96 6.48 24.01
C CYS A 113 6.30 7.07 24.52
N THR A 114 6.36 7.46 25.77
CA THR A 114 7.60 7.96 26.39
C THR A 114 8.44 6.86 27.02
N ASN A 115 7.80 5.74 27.33
CA ASN A 115 8.44 4.54 27.88
C ASN A 115 7.91 3.32 27.11
N THR A 116 8.56 2.18 27.33
CA THR A 116 8.05 0.90 26.84
C THR A 116 6.64 0.65 27.36
N PRO A 117 5.64 0.41 26.49
CA PRO A 117 4.29 0.04 26.88
C PRO A 117 4.27 -1.17 27.82
N PRO A 118 3.32 -1.21 28.80
CA PRO A 118 3.23 -2.32 29.73
C PRO A 118 2.81 -3.61 29.03
N GLU A 119 3.23 -4.75 29.59
CA GLU A 119 2.87 -6.09 29.08
C GLU A 119 1.36 -6.26 28.92
N ALA A 120 0.56 -5.65 29.78
CA ALA A 120 -0.90 -5.72 29.69
C ALA A 120 -1.54 -4.79 28.63
N ALA A 121 -0.74 -4.00 27.89
CA ALA A 121 -1.25 -3.10 26.86
C ALA A 121 -0.15 -2.78 25.84
N HIS A 122 0.04 -3.65 24.84
CA HIS A 122 1.10 -3.48 23.84
C HIS A 122 0.70 -4.11 22.50
N TRP A 123 1.37 -3.67 21.42
CA TRP A 123 1.30 -4.30 20.11
C TRP A 123 2.16 -5.56 20.07
N SER A 124 1.61 -6.63 19.53
CA SER A 124 2.31 -7.89 19.24
C SER A 124 2.38 -8.14 17.75
N SER A 125 3.51 -8.66 17.27
CA SER A 125 3.72 -8.98 15.87
C SER A 125 3.61 -10.48 15.60
N TRP A 126 3.02 -10.80 14.46
CA TRP A 126 2.70 -12.14 14.00
C TRP A 126 3.09 -12.27 12.53
N TYR A 127 3.22 -13.48 12.06
CA TYR A 127 3.44 -13.75 10.64
C TYR A 127 2.81 -15.07 10.23
N ALA A 128 2.51 -15.20 8.96
CA ALA A 128 2.14 -16.46 8.32
C ALA A 128 2.87 -16.56 6.99
N GLU A 129 3.50 -17.71 6.73
CA GLU A 129 3.96 -18.03 5.39
C GLU A 129 2.74 -18.24 4.46
N ALA A 130 2.93 -18.14 3.16
CA ALA A 130 1.86 -18.35 2.19
C ALA A 130 1.14 -19.70 2.44
N GLY A 131 -0.19 -19.66 2.63
CA GLY A 131 -0.99 -20.84 2.97
C GLY A 131 -0.78 -21.37 4.40
N GLY A 132 -0.08 -20.63 5.26
CA GLY A 132 0.26 -21.04 6.63
C GLY A 132 -0.64 -20.43 7.70
N ALA A 133 -0.54 -20.96 8.90
CA ALA A 133 -1.20 -20.41 10.09
C ALA A 133 -0.36 -19.29 10.73
N TRP A 134 -1.03 -18.43 11.51
CA TRP A 134 -0.38 -17.40 12.29
C TRP A 134 0.66 -17.98 13.27
N GLN A 135 1.82 -17.37 13.29
CA GLN A 135 2.92 -17.66 14.21
C GLN A 135 3.31 -16.36 14.94
N PHE A 136 3.52 -16.46 16.24
CA PHE A 136 3.99 -15.34 17.04
C PHE A 136 5.45 -15.03 16.69
N SER A 137 5.77 -13.76 16.42
CA SER A 137 7.15 -13.35 16.14
C SER A 137 7.97 -13.30 17.43
N GLN A 138 8.98 -14.16 17.53
CA GLN A 138 9.95 -14.14 18.64
C GLN A 138 11.04 -13.07 18.45
N LEU A 139 11.13 -12.50 17.25
CA LEU A 139 12.06 -11.43 16.91
C LEU A 139 11.31 -10.09 16.85
N GLY A 140 12.01 -9.01 17.15
CA GLY A 140 11.50 -7.68 16.83
C GLY A 140 11.18 -7.56 15.35
N ALA A 141 10.13 -6.82 15.01
CA ALA A 141 9.67 -6.68 13.64
C ALA A 141 10.71 -6.05 12.69
N ASP A 142 11.64 -5.28 13.23
CA ASP A 142 12.79 -4.72 12.51
C ASP A 142 13.85 -5.76 12.15
N ARG A 143 13.84 -6.93 12.80
CA ARG A 143 14.86 -7.99 12.65
C ARG A 143 14.40 -9.21 11.87
N ARG A 144 13.08 -9.42 11.79
CA ARG A 144 12.53 -10.53 11.03
C ARG A 144 12.42 -10.15 9.57
N THR A 145 13.07 -10.92 8.69
CA THR A 145 12.90 -10.79 7.24
C THR A 145 11.61 -11.47 6.81
N VAL A 146 10.78 -10.77 6.04
CA VAL A 146 9.51 -11.27 5.54
C VAL A 146 9.68 -12.02 4.23
N ALA A 147 9.03 -13.17 4.08
CA ALA A 147 9.06 -13.90 2.83
C ALA A 147 8.12 -13.26 1.78
N PRO A 148 8.47 -13.29 0.48
CA PRO A 148 7.54 -12.94 -0.58
C PRO A 148 6.25 -13.76 -0.47
N GLY A 149 5.09 -13.12 -0.68
CA GLY A 149 3.78 -13.77 -0.60
C GLY A 149 3.32 -14.11 0.83
N SER A 150 4.08 -13.77 1.87
CA SER A 150 3.70 -13.97 3.27
C SER A 150 2.72 -12.90 3.75
N THR A 151 2.18 -13.11 4.95
CA THR A 151 1.33 -12.16 5.65
C THR A 151 1.97 -11.77 6.99
N GLU A 152 2.08 -10.46 7.24
CA GLU A 152 2.46 -9.88 8.52
C GLU A 152 1.20 -9.51 9.30
N GLY A 153 1.20 -9.78 10.61
CA GLY A 153 0.08 -9.52 11.49
C GLY A 153 0.47 -8.65 12.69
N TRP A 154 -0.42 -7.75 13.07
CA TRP A 154 -0.28 -6.93 14.26
C TRP A 154 -1.59 -6.94 15.04
N SER A 155 -1.53 -7.25 16.33
CA SER A 155 -2.68 -7.21 17.21
C SER A 155 -2.34 -6.54 18.54
N PHE A 156 -3.31 -5.80 19.11
CA PHE A 156 -3.11 -5.13 20.38
C PHE A 156 -3.54 -6.06 21.54
N ALA A 157 -2.60 -6.44 22.37
CA ALA A 157 -2.88 -7.18 23.59
C ALA A 157 -3.35 -6.22 24.69
N LEU A 158 -4.58 -6.37 25.17
CA LEU A 158 -5.13 -5.57 26.27
C LEU A 158 -5.65 -6.49 27.38
N ASN A 159 -4.94 -6.52 28.50
CA ASN A 159 -5.23 -7.37 29.67
C ASN A 159 -5.36 -8.86 29.35
N ALA A 160 -4.77 -9.31 28.27
CA ALA A 160 -4.77 -10.69 27.79
C ALA A 160 -3.39 -11.03 27.24
N ALA A 161 -3.11 -12.31 27.12
CA ALA A 161 -1.95 -12.77 26.38
C ALA A 161 -2.07 -12.33 24.90
N PRO A 162 -0.95 -12.06 24.20
CA PRO A 162 -0.97 -11.79 22.77
C PRO A 162 -1.72 -12.89 22.02
N ALA A 163 -2.61 -12.50 21.12
CA ALA A 163 -3.35 -13.36 20.23
C ALA A 163 -3.15 -12.90 18.78
N PRO A 164 -3.21 -13.79 17.78
CA PRO A 164 -3.09 -13.39 16.39
C PRO A 164 -4.22 -12.43 15.98
N PRO A 165 -4.04 -11.65 14.90
CA PRO A 165 -5.13 -10.86 14.33
C PRO A 165 -6.37 -11.70 14.06
N GLY A 166 -7.56 -11.12 14.24
CA GLY A 166 -8.84 -11.79 14.05
C GLY A 166 -9.20 -12.15 12.61
N ALA A 167 -8.33 -11.84 11.64
CA ALA A 167 -8.48 -12.27 10.26
C ALA A 167 -7.63 -13.50 9.96
N ASP A 168 -8.14 -14.35 9.07
CA ASP A 168 -7.38 -15.47 8.52
C ASP A 168 -6.24 -14.92 7.65
N PRO A 169 -4.97 -15.37 7.84
CA PRO A 169 -3.86 -14.90 7.03
C PRO A 169 -4.02 -15.19 5.53
N ASP A 170 -4.79 -16.24 5.17
CA ASP A 170 -5.06 -16.63 3.79
C ASP A 170 -6.23 -15.89 3.14
N GLN A 171 -7.08 -15.19 3.87
CA GLN A 171 -8.22 -14.46 3.31
C GLN A 171 -7.80 -13.30 2.38
N GLY A 172 -6.51 -13.09 2.18
CA GLY A 172 -5.97 -12.23 1.16
C GLY A 172 -6.01 -12.80 -0.24
N SER A 173 -6.02 -14.12 -0.38
CA SER A 173 -5.99 -14.79 -1.68
C SER A 173 -7.37 -14.91 -2.35
N ASP A 174 -8.45 -14.79 -1.60
CA ASP A 174 -9.83 -15.01 -2.05
C ASP A 174 -10.65 -13.72 -2.23
N ALA A 175 -10.03 -12.55 -2.21
CA ALA A 175 -10.70 -11.35 -2.66
C ALA A 175 -10.99 -11.52 -4.17
N SER A 176 -12.18 -12.07 -4.46
CA SER A 176 -12.81 -11.97 -5.78
C SER A 176 -12.57 -10.56 -6.30
N PRO A 177 -12.16 -10.38 -7.57
CA PRO A 177 -11.88 -9.06 -8.10
C PRO A 177 -13.08 -8.18 -7.77
N ALA A 178 -12.93 -7.23 -6.87
CA ALA A 178 -13.90 -6.15 -6.77
C ALA A 178 -13.96 -5.59 -8.18
N GLU A 179 -15.12 -5.74 -8.84
CA GLU A 179 -15.38 -5.09 -10.12
C GLU A 179 -14.83 -3.68 -10.02
N PRO A 180 -14.02 -3.23 -10.99
CA PRO A 180 -13.54 -1.87 -11.00
C PRO A 180 -14.78 -0.98 -10.86
N ARG A 181 -14.95 -0.32 -9.71
CA ARG A 181 -15.84 0.81 -9.63
C ARG A 181 -15.34 1.76 -10.70
N GLU A 182 -16.02 1.80 -11.83
CA GLU A 182 -15.82 2.82 -12.83
C GLU A 182 -15.96 4.15 -12.09
N THR A 183 -14.84 4.74 -11.76
CA THR A 183 -14.80 6.14 -11.38
C THR A 183 -15.35 6.86 -12.58
N PRO A 184 -16.45 7.65 -12.48
CA PRO A 184 -16.94 8.41 -13.60
C PRO A 184 -15.77 9.21 -14.14
N GLY A 185 -15.30 8.84 -15.36
CA GLY A 185 -14.12 9.45 -15.97
C GLY A 185 -14.28 10.96 -15.92
N SER A 186 -13.31 11.65 -15.34
CA SER A 186 -13.31 13.10 -15.27
C SER A 186 -13.56 13.63 -16.69
N PRO A 187 -14.60 14.44 -16.91
CA PRO A 187 -14.92 14.97 -18.25
C PRO A 187 -13.76 15.74 -18.87
N ILE A 188 -12.79 16.15 -18.07
CA ILE A 188 -11.57 16.86 -18.50
C ILE A 188 -10.63 15.94 -19.29
N ALA A 189 -10.48 14.67 -18.90
CA ALA A 189 -9.59 13.72 -19.61
C ALA A 189 -10.12 13.40 -21.01
N THR A 190 -11.44 13.26 -21.15
CA THR A 190 -12.10 13.04 -22.46
C THR A 190 -12.00 14.29 -23.35
N LEU A 191 -12.12 15.48 -22.79
CA LEU A 191 -12.02 16.73 -23.53
C LEU A 191 -10.60 16.96 -24.08
N VAL A 192 -9.56 16.67 -23.32
CA VAL A 192 -8.16 16.80 -23.76
C VAL A 192 -7.84 15.84 -24.92
N GLY A 193 -8.35 14.61 -24.86
CA GLY A 193 -8.17 13.63 -25.94
C GLY A 193 -8.84 14.07 -27.25
N VAL A 194 -10.05 14.60 -27.18
CA VAL A 194 -10.79 15.07 -28.37
C VAL A 194 -10.14 16.30 -29.00
N ILE A 195 -9.64 17.23 -28.19
CA ILE A 195 -8.94 18.44 -28.69
C ILE A 195 -7.63 18.06 -29.39
N ALA A 196 -6.86 17.12 -28.85
CA ALA A 196 -5.61 16.66 -29.47
C ALA A 196 -5.85 15.99 -30.83
N LEU A 197 -6.89 15.16 -30.97
CA LEU A 197 -7.26 14.52 -32.24
C LEU A 197 -7.74 15.56 -33.29
N ALA A 198 -8.52 16.54 -32.88
CA ALA A 198 -8.98 17.59 -33.74
C ALA A 198 -7.81 18.47 -34.30
N ALA A 199 -6.82 18.79 -33.45
CA ALA A 199 -5.64 19.54 -33.85
C ALA A 199 -4.80 18.80 -34.91
N VAL A 200 -4.61 17.48 -34.75
CA VAL A 200 -3.89 16.65 -35.73
C VAL A 200 -4.63 16.58 -37.07
N ALA A 201 -5.96 16.43 -37.04
CA ALA A 201 -6.76 16.41 -38.25
C ALA A 201 -6.71 17.76 -39.01
N CYS A 202 -6.81 18.90 -38.31
CA CYS A 202 -6.70 20.22 -38.90
C CYS A 202 -5.32 20.47 -39.54
N ALA A 203 -4.23 20.04 -38.85
CA ALA A 203 -2.89 20.16 -39.41
C ALA A 203 -2.72 19.35 -40.69
N ALA A 204 -3.26 18.15 -40.76
CA ALA A 204 -3.24 17.28 -41.97
C ALA A 204 -3.98 17.93 -43.14
N VAL A 205 -5.15 18.50 -42.91
CA VAL A 205 -5.95 19.21 -43.93
C VAL A 205 -5.21 20.46 -44.47
N VAL A 206 -4.62 21.25 -43.58
CA VAL A 206 -3.84 22.43 -43.98
C VAL A 206 -2.63 22.06 -44.84
N ILE A 207 -1.92 20.99 -44.49
CA ILE A 207 -0.79 20.48 -45.28
C ILE A 207 -1.26 20.00 -46.67
N MET A 208 -2.39 19.28 -46.77
CA MET A 208 -2.95 18.84 -48.02
C MET A 208 -3.38 20.01 -48.93
N MET A 209 -4.04 21.04 -48.35
CA MET A 209 -4.43 22.23 -49.12
C MET A 209 -3.23 23.03 -49.61
N ARG A 210 -2.17 23.17 -48.82
CA ARG A 210 -0.92 23.83 -49.27
C ARG A 210 -0.20 23.03 -50.37
N ARG A 211 -0.30 21.71 -50.39
CA ARG A 211 0.26 20.85 -51.45
C ARG A 211 -0.53 20.92 -52.77
N ARG A 212 -1.83 21.21 -52.75
CA ARG A 212 -2.66 21.36 -53.93
C ARG A 212 -2.54 22.74 -54.61
N ARG A 213 -1.96 23.75 -53.91
CA ARG A 213 -1.75 25.09 -54.40
C ARG A 213 -0.34 25.32 -54.95
N ARG A 214 0.52 24.32 -54.95
CA ARG A 214 1.83 24.28 -55.60
C ARG A 214 1.81 23.29 -56.76
#